data_065a5d5fc69440062a2ede2c54eff694
#
_entry.id   065a5d5fc69440062a2ede2c54eff694
#
_cell.length_a   1.000
_cell.length_b   1.000
_cell.length_c   1.000
_cell.angle_alpha   90.00
_cell.angle_beta   90.00
_cell.angle_gamma   90.00
#
_symmetry.space_group_name_H-M   'P 1'
#
loop_
_entity.id
_entity.type
_entity.pdbx_description
1 polymer ?
#
loop_
_entity_poly.entity_id
_entity_poly.type
_entity_poly.pdbx_seq_one_letter_code
_entity_poly.pdbx_strand_id
1 'polypeptide(L)'
;MFADRARIHVKSGKGGDGHVSFRREKYVPAGGPDGGDGGRGGDVIFEVDKGMNTLFTYKHKYNFKAGNGEQGGKRRCHGADGADIILKVPEGTIIREEHSGEVIADMSHGNMRQTILKGGRGGKGNMNFATPTNQAPQYAEPGKPALELDLTLDLKLVADVGLVGFPNAGKSTFLSRVTNAKPKIADYPFTTIQPNLGVVDFGDPHSQRLWHSQ
;
A
#
# COMPACT_ATOMS: atom_id res chain seq x y z
N MET A 1 14.27 6.06 -16.46
CA MET A 1 14.27 7.27 -15.61
C MET A 1 14.15 6.80 -14.16
N PHE A 2 15.08 7.18 -13.32
CA PHE A 2 15.14 6.75 -11.92
C PHE A 2 14.32 7.67 -11.04
N ALA A 3 13.55 7.14 -10.10
CA ALA A 3 12.79 7.92 -9.12
C ALA A 3 13.04 7.33 -7.73
N ASP A 4 13.65 8.12 -6.87
CA ASP A 4 14.01 7.83 -5.48
C ASP A 4 12.99 8.35 -4.48
N ARG A 5 12.10 9.24 -4.93
CA ARG A 5 11.00 9.77 -4.13
C ARG A 5 9.71 9.79 -4.93
N ALA A 6 8.62 9.39 -4.30
CA ALA A 6 7.28 9.47 -4.87
C ALA A 6 6.26 9.83 -3.78
N ARG A 7 5.21 10.55 -4.18
CA ARG A 7 4.06 10.84 -3.32
C ARG A 7 2.87 10.08 -3.85
N ILE A 8 2.09 9.50 -2.94
CA ILE A 8 0.90 8.73 -3.27
C ILE A 8 -0.19 8.96 -2.23
N HIS A 9 -1.44 8.90 -2.69
CA HIS A 9 -2.61 8.86 -1.84
C HIS A 9 -3.13 7.42 -1.77
N VAL A 10 -3.30 6.90 -0.57
CA VAL A 10 -3.78 5.54 -0.34
C VAL A 10 -5.08 5.57 0.47
N LYS A 11 -6.01 4.70 0.07
CA LYS A 11 -7.30 4.56 0.74
C LYS A 11 -7.64 3.08 0.93
N SER A 12 -7.96 2.69 2.17
CA SER A 12 -8.45 1.35 2.46
C SER A 12 -9.90 1.17 1.98
N GLY A 13 -10.41 -0.05 2.00
CA GLY A 13 -11.81 -0.31 1.69
C GLY A 13 -12.74 0.08 2.85
N LYS A 14 -13.92 0.63 2.55
CA LYS A 14 -15.02 0.75 3.51
C LYS A 14 -15.57 -0.64 3.82
N GLY A 15 -15.97 -0.92 5.07
CA GLY A 15 -16.77 -2.10 5.40
C GLY A 15 -18.16 -2.02 4.78
N GLY A 16 -18.71 -3.16 4.33
CA GLY A 16 -20.09 -3.29 3.87
C GLY A 16 -21.07 -3.05 5.02
N ASP A 17 -22.23 -2.53 4.72
CA ASP A 17 -23.27 -2.31 5.72
C ASP A 17 -23.99 -3.63 6.04
N GLY A 18 -24.43 -3.83 7.27
CA GLY A 18 -25.30 -4.94 7.65
C GLY A 18 -26.67 -4.80 6.99
N HIS A 19 -27.36 -5.91 6.82
CA HIS A 19 -28.67 -5.95 6.19
C HIS A 19 -29.81 -6.14 7.20
N VAL A 20 -30.96 -5.53 6.89
CA VAL A 20 -32.20 -5.76 7.64
C VAL A 20 -33.14 -6.57 6.80
N SER A 21 -33.42 -7.80 7.20
CA SER A 21 -34.44 -8.65 6.57
C SER A 21 -35.05 -9.61 7.58
N PHE A 22 -36.21 -10.16 7.21
CA PHE A 22 -36.95 -11.11 7.99
C PHE A 22 -37.33 -12.31 7.12
N ARG A 23 -37.19 -13.49 7.69
CA ARG A 23 -37.51 -14.74 7.04
C ARG A 23 -39.04 -14.77 6.73
N ARG A 24 -39.38 -15.03 5.50
CA ARG A 24 -40.74 -15.24 5.04
C ARG A 24 -40.81 -16.50 4.23
N GLU A 25 -41.63 -17.45 4.65
CA GLU A 25 -41.87 -18.72 3.96
C GLU A 25 -43.36 -19.01 3.90
N LYS A 26 -43.77 -19.97 3.02
CA LYS A 26 -45.18 -20.26 2.70
C LYS A 26 -46.06 -20.50 3.94
N TYR A 27 -45.49 -21.04 5.02
CA TYR A 27 -46.22 -21.32 6.26
C TYR A 27 -45.64 -20.63 7.48
N VAL A 28 -44.72 -19.66 7.27
CA VAL A 28 -44.09 -18.89 8.34
C VAL A 28 -44.19 -17.41 8.00
N PRO A 29 -45.36 -16.77 8.20
CA PRO A 29 -45.55 -15.37 7.82
C PRO A 29 -44.77 -14.37 8.66
N ALA A 30 -44.44 -14.73 9.89
CA ALA A 30 -43.66 -13.89 10.84
C ALA A 30 -42.40 -14.64 11.28
N GLY A 31 -41.45 -14.81 10.37
CA GLY A 31 -40.14 -15.39 10.67
C GLY A 31 -39.23 -14.38 11.37
N GLY A 32 -38.21 -14.88 12.11
CA GLY A 32 -37.25 -14.05 12.80
C GLY A 32 -36.33 -13.26 11.85
N PRO A 33 -35.48 -12.37 12.41
CA PRO A 33 -34.52 -11.59 11.64
C PRO A 33 -33.49 -12.53 10.95
N ASP A 34 -33.22 -12.26 9.70
CA ASP A 34 -32.31 -13.06 8.86
C ASP A 34 -31.38 -12.21 7.99
N GLY A 35 -31.20 -10.93 8.33
CA GLY A 35 -30.25 -10.07 7.66
C GLY A 35 -28.82 -10.42 8.02
N GLY A 36 -27.98 -10.63 7.00
CA GLY A 36 -26.56 -10.96 7.15
C GLY A 36 -25.67 -9.75 7.40
N ASP A 37 -24.44 -10.03 7.77
CA ASP A 37 -23.41 -9.01 8.06
C ASP A 37 -22.80 -8.51 6.74
N GLY A 38 -22.31 -7.26 6.74
CA GLY A 38 -21.52 -6.74 5.64
C GLY A 38 -20.10 -7.35 5.62
N GLY A 39 -19.49 -7.39 4.44
CA GLY A 39 -18.12 -7.81 4.25
C GLY A 39 -17.11 -6.78 4.77
N ARG A 40 -15.89 -7.21 5.05
CA ARG A 40 -14.78 -6.35 5.43
C ARG A 40 -14.28 -5.56 4.22
N GLY A 41 -13.83 -4.31 4.38
CA GLY A 41 -13.06 -3.58 3.37
C GLY A 41 -11.66 -4.16 3.23
N GLY A 42 -11.06 -4.01 2.04
CA GLY A 42 -9.69 -4.45 1.76
C GLY A 42 -8.65 -3.58 2.45
N ASP A 43 -7.51 -4.18 2.75
CA ASP A 43 -6.35 -3.52 3.36
C ASP A 43 -5.46 -2.88 2.30
N VAL A 44 -4.62 -1.90 2.70
CA VAL A 44 -3.51 -1.39 1.91
C VAL A 44 -2.22 -1.99 2.46
N ILE A 45 -1.55 -2.79 1.64
CA ILE A 45 -0.38 -3.57 2.02
C ILE A 45 0.79 -3.15 1.13
N PHE A 46 1.95 -2.91 1.73
CA PHE A 46 3.21 -2.77 1.02
C PHE A 46 3.99 -4.07 1.07
N GLU A 47 4.61 -4.42 -0.05
CA GLU A 47 5.41 -5.63 -0.19
C GLU A 47 6.71 -5.31 -0.93
N VAL A 48 7.83 -5.82 -0.42
CA VAL A 48 9.13 -5.64 -1.06
C VAL A 48 9.23 -6.56 -2.27
N ASP A 49 9.54 -5.98 -3.43
CA ASP A 49 9.88 -6.71 -4.63
C ASP A 49 11.37 -6.51 -4.95
N LYS A 50 12.16 -7.57 -4.79
CA LYS A 50 13.62 -7.54 -5.04
C LYS A 50 14.00 -7.27 -6.50
N GLY A 51 13.05 -7.44 -7.43
CA GLY A 51 13.24 -7.09 -8.84
C GLY A 51 13.02 -5.60 -9.15
N MET A 52 12.56 -4.82 -8.17
CA MET A 52 12.33 -3.38 -8.32
C MET A 52 13.51 -2.58 -7.75
N ASN A 53 14.04 -1.64 -8.55
CA ASN A 53 15.15 -0.75 -8.14
C ASN A 53 14.74 0.73 -8.18
N THR A 54 13.48 1.06 -8.40
CA THR A 54 13.02 2.44 -8.57
C THR A 54 11.54 2.58 -8.21
N LEU A 55 11.16 3.77 -7.71
CA LEU A 55 9.78 4.15 -7.44
C LEU A 55 9.07 4.78 -8.66
N PHE A 56 9.60 4.59 -9.86
CA PHE A 56 9.10 5.25 -11.08
C PHE A 56 7.61 5.01 -11.35
N THR A 57 7.12 3.81 -11.07
CA THR A 57 5.70 3.44 -11.21
C THR A 57 4.78 4.37 -10.42
N TYR A 58 5.22 4.81 -9.24
CA TYR A 58 4.44 5.67 -8.35
C TYR A 58 4.49 7.17 -8.74
N LYS A 59 5.37 7.55 -9.66
CA LYS A 59 5.44 8.91 -10.19
C LYS A 59 4.27 9.25 -11.13
N HIS A 60 3.73 8.23 -11.79
CA HIS A 60 2.66 8.39 -12.79
C HIS A 60 1.27 8.05 -12.25
N LYS A 61 1.19 7.32 -11.17
CA LYS A 61 -0.08 6.96 -10.53
C LYS A 61 -0.06 7.41 -9.08
N TYR A 62 -0.94 8.33 -8.75
CA TYR A 62 -1.00 8.95 -7.42
C TYR A 62 -2.00 8.24 -6.50
N ASN A 63 -3.18 7.84 -6.99
CA ASN A 63 -4.27 7.32 -6.18
C ASN A 63 -4.31 5.78 -6.20
N PHE A 64 -4.31 5.18 -5.01
CA PHE A 64 -4.45 3.73 -4.82
C PHE A 64 -5.56 3.45 -3.82
N LYS A 65 -6.53 2.61 -4.21
CA LYS A 65 -7.69 2.29 -3.38
C LYS A 65 -7.90 0.78 -3.32
N ALA A 66 -8.07 0.26 -2.11
CA ALA A 66 -8.50 -1.11 -1.87
C ALA A 66 -10.00 -1.29 -2.12
N GLY A 67 -10.44 -2.53 -2.26
CA GLY A 67 -11.84 -2.87 -2.48
C GLY A 67 -12.71 -2.56 -1.26
N ASN A 68 -13.95 -2.12 -1.47
CA ASN A 68 -14.93 -2.01 -0.40
C ASN A 68 -15.56 -3.37 -0.12
N GLY A 69 -15.95 -3.63 1.14
CA GLY A 69 -16.79 -4.77 1.46
C GLY A 69 -18.20 -4.58 0.92
N GLU A 70 -18.83 -5.66 0.55
CA GLU A 70 -20.22 -5.66 0.08
C GLU A 70 -21.21 -5.66 1.24
N GLN A 71 -22.41 -5.13 0.99
CA GLN A 71 -23.50 -5.16 1.96
C GLN A 71 -23.94 -6.60 2.24
N GLY A 72 -24.34 -6.89 3.48
CA GLY A 72 -24.99 -8.14 3.84
C GLY A 72 -26.27 -8.39 3.04
N GLY A 73 -26.64 -9.64 2.88
CA GLY A 73 -27.83 -10.07 2.15
C GLY A 73 -28.91 -10.66 3.04
N LYS A 74 -30.02 -11.06 2.41
CA LYS A 74 -31.11 -11.83 3.04
C LYS A 74 -30.64 -13.25 3.37
N ARG A 75 -31.40 -13.97 4.18
CA ARG A 75 -31.14 -15.38 4.53
C ARG A 75 -29.78 -15.60 5.16
N ARG A 76 -29.33 -14.66 6.01
CA ARG A 76 -28.05 -14.69 6.70
C ARG A 76 -26.83 -14.69 5.76
N CYS A 77 -26.99 -14.24 4.52
CA CYS A 77 -25.86 -14.15 3.59
C CYS A 77 -24.97 -12.98 3.98
N HIS A 78 -23.68 -13.28 4.23
CA HIS A 78 -22.65 -12.25 4.46
C HIS A 78 -22.30 -11.58 3.13
N GLY A 79 -22.01 -10.27 3.17
CA GLY A 79 -21.42 -9.57 2.05
C GLY A 79 -19.99 -10.06 1.79
N ALA A 80 -19.57 -10.05 0.53
CA ALA A 80 -18.19 -10.39 0.18
C ALA A 80 -17.20 -9.37 0.72
N ASP A 81 -16.01 -9.84 1.13
CA ASP A 81 -14.93 -8.98 1.56
C ASP A 81 -14.32 -8.22 0.36
N GLY A 82 -13.92 -6.98 0.59
CA GLY A 82 -13.20 -6.19 -0.40
C GLY A 82 -11.79 -6.71 -0.61
N ALA A 83 -11.34 -6.67 -1.86
CA ALA A 83 -9.98 -7.08 -2.20
C ALA A 83 -8.93 -6.14 -1.61
N ASP A 84 -7.88 -6.71 -1.03
CA ASP A 84 -6.70 -5.96 -0.58
C ASP A 84 -5.95 -5.39 -1.79
N ILE A 85 -5.27 -4.25 -1.59
CA ILE A 85 -4.34 -3.71 -2.57
C ILE A 85 -2.91 -3.92 -2.08
N ILE A 86 -2.09 -4.56 -2.93
CA ILE A 86 -0.67 -4.80 -2.64
C ILE A 86 0.14 -3.84 -3.50
N LEU A 87 0.92 -2.97 -2.85
CA LEU A 87 1.81 -2.01 -3.46
C LEU A 87 3.25 -2.53 -3.34
N LYS A 88 3.85 -2.87 -4.48
CA LYS A 88 5.21 -3.40 -4.54
C LYS A 88 6.21 -2.26 -4.52
N VAL A 89 7.20 -2.33 -3.63
CA VAL A 89 8.26 -1.33 -3.46
C VAL A 89 9.63 -1.98 -3.46
N PRO A 90 10.69 -1.26 -3.87
CA PRO A 90 12.06 -1.74 -3.71
C PRO A 90 12.44 -1.94 -2.24
N GLU A 91 13.39 -2.83 -1.98
CA GLU A 91 14.00 -2.95 -0.66
C GLU A 91 14.68 -1.63 -0.25
N GLY A 92 14.58 -1.25 1.04
CA GLY A 92 15.10 0.02 1.53
C GLY A 92 14.16 1.21 1.34
N THR A 93 12.90 0.98 0.95
CA THR A 93 11.90 2.05 0.87
C THR A 93 11.39 2.42 2.25
N ILE A 94 11.47 3.72 2.60
CA ILE A 94 10.86 4.29 3.81
C ILE A 94 9.53 4.91 3.43
N ILE A 95 8.49 4.55 4.17
CA ILE A 95 7.14 5.07 4.02
C ILE A 95 6.89 6.08 5.14
N ARG A 96 6.61 7.34 4.76
CA ARG A 96 6.30 8.42 5.69
C ARG A 96 4.90 8.98 5.43
N GLU A 97 4.26 9.45 6.48
CA GLU A 97 3.10 10.30 6.31
C GLU A 97 3.53 11.69 5.80
N GLU A 98 2.84 12.20 4.77
CA GLU A 98 3.25 13.46 4.11
C GLU A 98 3.12 14.68 5.04
N HIS A 99 2.08 14.73 5.87
CA HIS A 99 1.80 15.91 6.70
C HIS A 99 2.64 15.95 7.98
N SER A 100 2.77 14.83 8.69
CA SER A 100 3.53 14.76 9.95
C SER A 100 5.01 14.49 9.73
N GLY A 101 5.38 13.89 8.60
CA GLY A 101 6.73 13.40 8.32
C GLY A 101 7.10 12.15 9.14
N GLU A 102 6.17 11.60 9.91
CA GLU A 102 6.38 10.41 10.72
C GLU A 102 6.66 9.17 9.86
N VAL A 103 7.62 8.36 10.27
CA VAL A 103 7.92 7.09 9.61
C VAL A 103 6.88 6.05 10.03
N ILE A 104 6.03 5.66 9.08
CA ILE A 104 5.02 4.63 9.30
C ILE A 104 5.63 3.24 9.13
N ALA A 105 6.51 3.07 8.14
CA ALA A 105 7.16 1.80 7.87
C ALA A 105 8.54 1.98 7.23
N ASP A 106 9.46 1.08 7.57
CA ASP A 106 10.75 0.92 6.91
C ASP A 106 10.79 -0.48 6.28
N MET A 107 10.82 -0.52 4.94
CA MET A 107 10.79 -1.75 4.14
C MET A 107 12.22 -2.24 3.86
N SER A 108 13.06 -2.26 4.89
CA SER A 108 14.44 -2.74 4.84
C SER A 108 14.66 -3.91 5.80
N HIS A 109 15.77 -4.66 5.61
CA HIS A 109 16.27 -5.65 6.57
C HIS A 109 15.24 -6.66 7.09
N GLY A 110 14.53 -7.34 6.16
CA GLY A 110 13.64 -8.46 6.50
C GLY A 110 12.16 -8.07 6.68
N ASN A 111 11.82 -6.79 6.68
CA ASN A 111 10.43 -6.36 6.64
C ASN A 111 9.89 -6.41 5.20
N MET A 112 9.54 -7.60 4.75
CA MET A 112 9.16 -7.84 3.35
C MET A 112 7.71 -7.48 3.04
N ARG A 113 6.83 -7.38 4.04
CA ARG A 113 5.41 -7.10 3.86
C ARG A 113 4.82 -6.43 5.10
N GLN A 114 4.13 -5.31 4.92
CA GLN A 114 3.51 -4.56 6.01
C GLN A 114 2.15 -3.99 5.59
N THR A 115 1.15 -4.15 6.46
CA THR A 115 -0.16 -3.51 6.29
C THR A 115 -0.10 -2.10 6.87
N ILE A 116 -0.30 -1.10 6.03
CA ILE A 116 -0.27 0.33 6.40
C ILE A 116 -1.66 0.81 6.81
N LEU A 117 -2.69 0.48 6.03
CA LEU A 117 -4.08 0.79 6.36
C LEU A 117 -4.91 -0.47 6.40
N LYS A 118 -5.65 -0.66 7.50
CA LYS A 118 -6.64 -1.73 7.62
C LYS A 118 -7.97 -1.29 7.02
N GLY A 119 -8.63 -2.20 6.32
CA GLY A 119 -9.99 -2.02 5.83
C GLY A 119 -11.01 -1.88 6.94
N GLY A 120 -12.09 -1.16 6.66
CA GLY A 120 -13.19 -1.00 7.58
C GLY A 120 -13.88 -2.34 7.86
N ARG A 121 -14.25 -2.57 9.12
CA ARG A 121 -15.01 -3.77 9.51
C ARG A 121 -16.42 -3.68 8.93
N GLY A 122 -16.96 -4.79 8.44
CA GLY A 122 -18.36 -4.90 8.04
C GLY A 122 -19.32 -4.69 9.21
N GLY A 123 -20.46 -4.08 8.94
CA GLY A 123 -21.53 -3.86 9.91
C GLY A 123 -22.31 -5.14 10.17
N LYS A 124 -22.84 -5.31 11.37
CA LYS A 124 -23.67 -6.47 11.75
C LYS A 124 -25.07 -6.35 11.21
N GLY A 125 -25.60 -7.44 10.65
CA GLY A 125 -26.99 -7.58 10.24
C GLY A 125 -27.94 -7.68 11.42
N ASN A 126 -29.25 -7.46 11.17
CA ASN A 126 -30.26 -7.44 12.24
C ASN A 126 -30.38 -8.78 12.99
N MET A 127 -29.96 -9.90 12.41
CA MET A 127 -29.97 -11.19 13.08
C MET A 127 -29.15 -11.21 14.39
N ASN A 128 -28.09 -10.37 14.47
CA ASN A 128 -27.20 -10.29 15.64
C ASN A 128 -27.80 -9.48 16.80
N PHE A 129 -28.88 -8.74 16.56
CA PHE A 129 -29.52 -7.87 17.55
C PHE A 129 -30.82 -8.44 18.10
N ALA A 130 -31.16 -9.68 17.71
CA ALA A 130 -32.29 -10.39 18.28
C ALA A 130 -32.03 -10.75 19.75
N THR A 131 -32.94 -10.33 20.63
CA THR A 131 -32.92 -10.63 22.06
C THR A 131 -34.29 -11.17 22.48
N PRO A 132 -34.42 -11.81 23.67
CA PRO A 132 -35.73 -12.27 24.16
C PRO A 132 -36.77 -11.14 24.24
N THR A 133 -36.33 -9.92 24.51
CA THR A 133 -37.20 -8.72 24.62
C THR A 133 -37.40 -8.00 23.29
N ASN A 134 -36.47 -8.14 22.32
CA ASN A 134 -36.56 -7.57 20.98
C ASN A 134 -36.32 -8.67 19.93
N GLN A 135 -37.37 -9.40 19.59
CA GLN A 135 -37.29 -10.53 18.65
C GLN A 135 -37.27 -10.13 17.18
N ALA A 136 -37.61 -8.87 16.85
CA ALA A 136 -37.71 -8.37 15.48
C ALA A 136 -36.97 -7.01 15.32
N PRO A 137 -35.63 -6.95 15.53
CA PRO A 137 -34.87 -5.71 15.37
C PRO A 137 -34.92 -5.22 13.92
N GLN A 138 -35.33 -3.95 13.73
CA GLN A 138 -35.44 -3.31 12.42
C GLN A 138 -34.24 -2.41 12.10
N TYR A 139 -33.08 -2.71 12.67
CA TYR A 139 -31.84 -1.97 12.43
C TYR A 139 -30.68 -2.91 12.22
N ALA A 140 -29.69 -2.42 11.50
CA ALA A 140 -28.39 -3.06 11.28
C ALA A 140 -27.29 -2.04 11.48
N GLU A 141 -26.08 -2.50 11.69
CA GLU A 141 -24.90 -1.66 11.90
C GLU A 141 -24.31 -1.24 10.55
N PRO A 142 -23.97 0.06 10.36
CA PRO A 142 -23.25 0.46 9.17
C PRO A 142 -21.81 -0.08 9.20
N GLY A 143 -21.23 -0.36 8.04
CA GLY A 143 -19.83 -0.70 7.91
C GLY A 143 -18.93 0.46 8.35
N LYS A 144 -17.79 0.13 8.95
CA LYS A 144 -16.80 1.14 9.35
C LYS A 144 -16.24 1.87 8.14
N PRO A 145 -15.97 3.19 8.24
CA PRO A 145 -15.47 3.99 7.14
C PRO A 145 -14.08 3.51 6.69
N ALA A 146 -13.74 3.85 5.46
CA ALA A 146 -12.38 3.71 4.95
C ALA A 146 -11.44 4.69 5.63
N LEU A 147 -10.18 4.28 5.79
CA LEU A 147 -9.07 5.14 6.21
C LEU A 147 -8.31 5.59 4.97
N GLU A 148 -7.82 6.83 4.98
CA GLU A 148 -7.02 7.38 3.89
C GLU A 148 -5.84 8.17 4.43
N LEU A 149 -4.71 8.10 3.72
CA LEU A 149 -3.46 8.77 4.06
C LEU A 149 -2.73 9.21 2.79
N ASP A 150 -2.07 10.37 2.90
CA ASP A 150 -1.08 10.83 1.94
C ASP A 150 0.31 10.39 2.40
N LEU A 151 1.00 9.65 1.53
CA LEU A 151 2.26 9.01 1.85
C LEU A 151 3.37 9.54 0.94
N THR A 152 4.54 9.73 1.53
CA THR A 152 5.80 9.92 0.81
C THR A 152 6.63 8.65 0.91
N LEU A 153 6.99 8.11 -0.24
CA LEU A 153 7.91 6.98 -0.38
C LEU A 153 9.30 7.53 -0.66
N ASP A 154 10.25 7.25 0.21
CA ASP A 154 11.65 7.62 0.06
C ASP A 154 12.48 6.33 -0.08
N LEU A 155 13.16 6.16 -1.20
CA LEU A 155 14.04 5.01 -1.42
C LEU A 155 15.45 5.35 -0.94
N LYS A 156 15.91 4.66 0.10
CA LYS A 156 17.32 4.68 0.52
C LYS A 156 18.15 3.86 -0.47
N LEU A 157 18.82 4.55 -1.36
CA LEU A 157 19.72 3.90 -2.31
C LEU A 157 21.04 3.60 -1.62
N VAL A 158 21.37 2.32 -1.51
CA VAL A 158 22.71 1.86 -1.18
C VAL A 158 23.41 1.54 -2.50
N ALA A 159 24.54 2.19 -2.76
CA ALA A 159 25.31 1.88 -3.96
C ALA A 159 26.08 0.56 -3.77
N ASP A 160 26.06 -0.32 -4.77
CA ASP A 160 26.83 -1.57 -4.76
C ASP A 160 28.34 -1.30 -4.90
N VAL A 161 28.70 -0.24 -5.63
CA VAL A 161 30.09 0.14 -5.92
C VAL A 161 30.27 1.65 -5.80
N GLY A 162 31.33 2.08 -5.13
CA GLY A 162 31.74 3.47 -5.00
C GLY A 162 33.03 3.77 -5.78
N LEU A 163 33.03 4.87 -6.53
CA LEU A 163 34.24 5.40 -7.19
C LEU A 163 34.83 6.53 -6.36
N VAL A 164 36.00 6.32 -5.80
CA VAL A 164 36.73 7.31 -4.99
C VAL A 164 38.02 7.69 -5.72
N GLY A 165 38.38 8.96 -5.70
CA GLY A 165 39.62 9.42 -6.32
C GLY A 165 39.74 10.94 -6.29
N PHE A 166 40.92 11.47 -6.62
CA PHE A 166 41.21 12.90 -6.66
C PHE A 166 40.29 13.69 -7.61
N PRO A 167 40.10 14.99 -7.42
CA PRO A 167 39.43 15.85 -8.39
C PRO A 167 40.04 15.67 -9.80
N ASN A 168 39.23 15.72 -10.83
CA ASN A 168 39.62 15.58 -12.23
C ASN A 168 40.25 14.22 -12.63
N ALA A 169 40.15 13.20 -11.79
CA ALA A 169 40.62 11.83 -12.10
C ALA A 169 39.72 11.06 -13.12
N GLY A 170 38.73 11.72 -13.74
CA GLY A 170 37.89 11.11 -14.76
C GLY A 170 36.71 10.29 -14.22
N LYS A 171 36.40 10.33 -12.92
CA LYS A 171 35.28 9.57 -12.30
C LYS A 171 33.94 9.81 -12.98
N SER A 172 33.56 11.06 -13.17
CA SER A 172 32.29 11.44 -13.81
C SER A 172 32.26 11.04 -15.29
N THR A 173 33.39 11.10 -15.99
CA THR A 173 33.53 10.66 -17.38
C THR A 173 33.37 9.14 -17.48
N PHE A 174 33.99 8.40 -16.55
CA PHE A 174 33.82 6.94 -16.47
C PHE A 174 32.33 6.59 -16.21
N LEU A 175 31.72 7.22 -15.20
CA LEU A 175 30.31 6.99 -14.85
C LEU A 175 29.39 7.26 -16.07
N SER A 176 29.61 8.34 -16.80
CA SER A 176 28.81 8.70 -17.97
C SER A 176 29.00 7.74 -19.17
N ARG A 177 30.08 7.00 -19.22
CA ARG A 177 30.36 6.00 -20.27
C ARG A 177 29.79 4.63 -19.96
N VAL A 178 29.77 4.24 -18.68
CA VAL A 178 29.30 2.91 -18.27
C VAL A 178 27.80 2.89 -17.93
N THR A 179 27.19 4.06 -17.74
CA THR A 179 25.75 4.16 -17.42
C THR A 179 24.95 4.55 -18.66
N ASN A 180 23.84 3.85 -18.92
CA ASN A 180 22.90 4.18 -19.98
C ASN A 180 22.01 5.41 -19.67
N ALA A 181 22.05 5.91 -18.45
CA ALA A 181 21.28 7.07 -18.01
C ALA A 181 22.22 8.24 -17.68
N LYS A 182 21.76 9.48 -17.89
CA LYS A 182 22.49 10.68 -17.44
C LYS A 182 22.69 10.57 -15.92
N PRO A 183 23.93 10.69 -15.41
CA PRO A 183 24.23 10.67 -13.99
C PRO A 183 23.35 11.69 -13.25
N LYS A 184 22.76 11.28 -12.14
CA LYS A 184 21.89 12.12 -11.33
C LYS A 184 22.63 12.50 -10.05
N ILE A 185 22.62 13.78 -9.72
CA ILE A 185 23.07 14.26 -8.42
C ILE A 185 21.98 13.90 -7.41
N ALA A 186 22.32 13.15 -6.37
CA ALA A 186 21.41 12.82 -5.29
C ALA A 186 21.76 13.62 -4.04
N ASP A 187 20.75 14.15 -3.40
CA ASP A 187 20.86 14.91 -2.15
C ASP A 187 20.56 13.97 -0.97
N TYR A 188 21.64 13.54 -0.30
CA TYR A 188 21.51 12.70 0.89
C TYR A 188 21.65 13.54 2.16
N PRO A 189 20.70 13.48 3.10
CA PRO A 189 20.71 14.33 4.29
C PRO A 189 21.86 14.05 5.27
N PHE A 190 22.66 13.00 5.03
CA PHE A 190 23.79 12.60 5.87
C PHE A 190 25.15 12.72 5.17
N THR A 191 25.22 13.32 3.98
CA THR A 191 26.47 13.54 3.26
C THR A 191 26.70 15.01 3.00
N THR A 192 27.93 15.48 3.23
CA THR A 192 28.38 16.84 2.90
C THR A 192 28.75 17.01 1.42
N ILE A 193 28.83 15.90 0.67
CA ILE A 193 29.18 15.86 -0.76
C ILE A 193 28.03 15.23 -1.51
N GLN A 194 27.56 15.90 -2.57
CA GLN A 194 26.50 15.40 -3.45
C GLN A 194 27.07 14.33 -4.39
N PRO A 195 26.75 13.05 -4.20
CA PRO A 195 27.26 12.00 -5.04
C PRO A 195 26.54 11.95 -6.40
N ASN A 196 27.28 11.63 -7.45
CA ASN A 196 26.73 11.33 -8.75
C ASN A 196 26.39 9.83 -8.82
N LEU A 197 25.13 9.50 -9.10
CA LEU A 197 24.65 8.13 -9.20
C LEU A 197 24.46 7.72 -10.67
N GLY A 198 24.80 6.48 -10.98
CA GLY A 198 24.53 5.86 -12.26
C GLY A 198 24.15 4.39 -12.10
N VAL A 199 23.33 3.88 -13.00
CA VAL A 199 22.96 2.46 -13.06
C VAL A 199 23.65 1.84 -14.23
N VAL A 200 24.36 0.74 -14.01
CA VAL A 200 24.98 -0.06 -15.07
C VAL A 200 24.11 -1.28 -15.32
N ASP A 201 23.71 -1.45 -16.58
CA ASP A 201 22.95 -2.61 -17.02
C ASP A 201 23.93 -3.62 -17.64
N PHE A 202 24.03 -4.81 -17.07
CA PHE A 202 24.91 -5.88 -17.55
C PHE A 202 24.21 -6.81 -18.55
N GLY A 203 23.00 -6.43 -19.03
CA GLY A 203 22.24 -7.24 -20.00
C GLY A 203 21.56 -8.46 -19.40
N ASP A 204 21.62 -8.64 -18.08
CA ASP A 204 20.88 -9.67 -17.37
C ASP A 204 19.58 -9.04 -16.81
N PRO A 205 18.40 -9.58 -17.11
CA PRO A 205 17.12 -9.00 -16.69
C PRO A 205 16.95 -8.88 -15.16
N HIS A 206 17.83 -9.49 -14.37
CA HIS A 206 17.82 -9.45 -12.91
C HIS A 206 18.98 -8.69 -12.26
N SER A 207 19.95 -8.14 -13.03
CA SER A 207 21.14 -7.50 -12.48
C SER A 207 21.27 -6.02 -12.87
N GLN A 208 20.48 -5.14 -12.26
CA GLN A 208 20.75 -3.70 -12.29
C GLN A 208 21.52 -3.31 -11.02
N ARG A 209 22.77 -2.91 -11.15
CA ARG A 209 23.62 -2.45 -10.05
C ARG A 209 23.82 -0.93 -10.10
N LEU A 210 23.73 -0.31 -8.94
CA LEU A 210 23.95 1.13 -8.75
C LEU A 210 25.43 1.43 -8.51
N TRP A 211 25.99 2.36 -9.30
CA TRP A 211 27.34 2.87 -9.13
C TRP A 211 27.31 4.29 -8.54
N HIS A 212 28.20 4.55 -7.62
CA HIS A 212 28.34 5.81 -6.91
C HIS A 212 29.72 6.39 -7.13
N SER A 213 29.83 7.69 -7.44
CA SER A 213 31.11 8.40 -7.48
C SER A 213 31.09 9.56 -6.48
N GLN A 214 32.11 9.61 -5.66
CA GLN A 214 32.42 10.76 -4.79
C GLN A 214 33.44 11.69 -5.44
#